data_1c4b3913baaa83734f1c450e3c30aabf
#
_entry.id   1c4b3913baaa83734f1c450e3c30aabf
#
_cell.length_a   1.000
_cell.length_b   1.000
_cell.length_c   1.000
_cell.angle_alpha   90.00
_cell.angle_beta   90.00
_cell.angle_gamma   90.00
#
_symmetry.space_group_name_H-M   'P 1'
#
loop_
_entity.id
_entity.type
_entity.pdbx_description
1 polymer ?
#
loop_
_entity_poly.entity_id
_entity_poly.type
_entity_poly.pdbx_seq_one_letter_code
_entity_poly.pdbx_strand_id
1 'polypeptide(L)'
;MSENKYYDGTKLLSMKDINGLKPELFLCTTNRSGGKTTYFGRLEVNRFLKYGKKFCLIYRYNYELDDVSNKFFKDLQTLFFSNYTMESERCASGIYHSLFLNEQHCGYAISLNSADQLKKYSHLLSDTDSMLFDEFQSETNHYCSNEVQKFISIHDSIARGQGSHSRYVPVYMIGNPVTLLNPYYIEFNICSRLDAKTKFVRGNGFVLEQGFVESAAQAQNNSRFHAAFADNKYVAYSSEGLYLNDNKAFVDKPIGNSRYLGTLRYMGVDYAIREYAEMGIIYCDDKADATFPYKITVTTDDHQVNYVMLKKNDLFISNMRFYFEKGCFRFKDLRCKDAILKALSY
;
A
#
# COMPACT_ATOMS: atom_id res chain seq x y z
N MET A 1 18.56 20.45 -16.07
CA MET A 1 18.10 19.04 -16.02
C MET A 1 16.67 19.05 -16.51
N SER A 2 16.31 18.33 -17.58
CA SER A 2 14.93 18.22 -18.03
C SER A 2 14.17 17.52 -16.90
N GLU A 3 13.20 18.20 -16.29
CA GLU A 3 12.28 17.59 -15.36
C GLU A 3 11.60 16.40 -16.06
N ASN A 4 11.75 15.20 -15.49
CA ASN A 4 11.10 14.02 -16.04
C ASN A 4 9.59 14.25 -15.97
N LYS A 5 8.96 14.35 -17.14
CA LYS A 5 7.50 14.56 -17.26
C LYS A 5 6.67 13.46 -16.60
N TYR A 6 7.26 12.28 -16.39
CA TYR A 6 6.60 11.11 -15.83
C TYR A 6 7.50 10.46 -14.77
N TYR A 7 6.89 9.60 -13.96
CA TYR A 7 7.57 8.80 -12.94
C TYR A 7 8.73 8.00 -13.53
N ASP A 8 9.87 8.04 -12.86
CA ASP A 8 11.06 7.24 -13.15
C ASP A 8 11.46 6.43 -11.92
N GLY A 9 11.23 5.11 -11.98
CA GLY A 9 11.54 4.15 -10.92
C GLY A 9 13.02 3.73 -10.85
N THR A 10 13.90 4.27 -11.69
CA THR A 10 15.32 3.86 -11.74
C THR A 10 15.98 3.95 -10.38
N LYS A 11 15.70 5.01 -9.61
CA LYS A 11 16.26 5.18 -8.28
C LYS A 11 15.73 4.13 -7.32
N LEU A 12 14.43 3.88 -7.28
CA LEU A 12 13.82 2.83 -6.45
C LEU A 12 14.45 1.47 -6.74
N LEU A 13 14.54 1.10 -8.02
CA LEU A 13 15.07 -0.20 -8.46
C LEU A 13 16.57 -0.38 -8.19
N SER A 14 17.32 0.71 -8.05
CA SER A 14 18.76 0.68 -7.70
C SER A 14 19.03 0.60 -6.20
N MET A 15 18.01 0.81 -5.36
CA MET A 15 18.19 0.86 -3.92
C MET A 15 18.41 -0.53 -3.32
N LYS A 16 19.13 -0.53 -2.23
CA LYS A 16 19.35 -1.69 -1.36
C LYS A 16 18.43 -1.60 -0.15
N ASP A 17 18.09 -2.74 0.41
CA ASP A 17 17.33 -2.84 1.65
C ASP A 17 18.14 -2.31 2.87
N ILE A 18 17.58 -2.43 4.07
CA ILE A 18 18.26 -1.95 5.29
C ILE A 18 19.56 -2.71 5.60
N ASN A 19 19.70 -3.94 5.09
CA ASN A 19 20.87 -4.79 5.26
C ASN A 19 21.89 -4.64 4.12
N GLY A 20 21.66 -3.75 3.16
CA GLY A 20 22.52 -3.58 1.99
C GLY A 20 22.35 -4.65 0.91
N LEU A 21 21.34 -5.49 1.02
CA LEU A 21 21.00 -6.54 0.05
C LEU A 21 20.03 -6.02 -1.01
N LYS A 22 19.91 -6.77 -2.10
CA LYS A 22 18.92 -6.47 -3.14
C LYS A 22 17.52 -6.82 -2.61
N PRO A 23 16.59 -5.87 -2.52
CA PRO A 23 15.25 -6.16 -2.05
C PRO A 23 14.48 -7.01 -3.05
N GLU A 24 13.51 -7.76 -2.57
CA GLU A 24 12.58 -8.51 -3.40
C GLU A 24 11.23 -7.79 -3.54
N LEU A 25 10.89 -6.92 -2.57
CA LEU A 25 9.69 -6.09 -2.62
C LEU A 25 10.05 -4.63 -2.89
N PHE A 26 9.48 -4.08 -3.95
CA PHE A 26 9.60 -2.68 -4.34
C PHE A 26 8.22 -2.03 -4.30
N LEU A 27 7.98 -1.16 -3.33
CA LEU A 27 6.73 -0.45 -3.18
C LEU A 27 6.87 0.97 -3.71
N CYS A 28 5.88 1.43 -4.47
CA CYS A 28 5.85 2.78 -5.01
C CYS A 28 4.47 3.41 -4.86
N THR A 29 4.39 4.54 -4.19
CA THR A 29 3.21 5.39 -4.19
C THR A 29 3.53 6.74 -4.81
N THR A 30 2.65 7.25 -5.66
CA THR A 30 2.75 8.60 -6.24
C THR A 30 1.37 9.22 -6.34
N ASN A 31 1.31 10.55 -6.53
CA ASN A 31 0.07 11.20 -6.96
C ASN A 31 -0.49 10.57 -8.24
N ARG A 32 -1.78 10.76 -8.50
CA ARG A 32 -2.45 10.19 -9.68
C ARG A 32 -1.86 10.73 -10.98
N SER A 33 -2.00 9.93 -12.03
CA SER A 33 -1.53 10.27 -13.39
C SER A 33 -0.01 10.48 -13.50
N GLY A 34 0.77 10.12 -12.47
CA GLY A 34 2.23 10.24 -12.48
C GLY A 34 2.93 9.29 -13.45
N GLY A 35 2.25 8.25 -13.96
CA GLY A 35 2.81 7.31 -14.95
C GLY A 35 3.51 6.08 -14.35
N LYS A 36 3.34 5.77 -13.04
CA LYS A 36 3.95 4.59 -12.42
C LYS A 36 3.52 3.27 -13.06
N THR A 37 2.21 3.09 -13.33
CA THR A 37 1.69 1.89 -14.01
C THR A 37 2.32 1.72 -15.38
N THR A 38 2.44 2.82 -16.14
CA THR A 38 3.11 2.84 -17.44
C THR A 38 4.60 2.49 -17.33
N TYR A 39 5.31 3.03 -16.32
CA TYR A 39 6.71 2.74 -16.09
C TYR A 39 6.96 1.25 -15.80
N PHE A 40 6.25 0.69 -14.82
CA PHE A 40 6.44 -0.72 -14.44
C PHE A 40 5.90 -1.68 -15.49
N GLY A 41 4.77 -1.36 -16.14
CA GLY A 41 4.26 -2.16 -17.27
C GLY A 41 5.25 -2.20 -18.43
N ARG A 42 5.84 -1.06 -18.81
CA ARG A 42 6.89 -1.00 -19.82
C ARG A 42 8.14 -1.79 -19.41
N LEU A 43 8.51 -1.75 -18.13
CA LEU A 43 9.63 -2.53 -17.60
C LEU A 43 9.41 -4.02 -17.82
N GLU A 44 8.21 -4.55 -17.49
CA GLU A 44 7.90 -5.96 -17.61
C GLU A 44 7.86 -6.41 -19.08
N VAL A 45 7.20 -5.67 -19.95
CA VAL A 45 7.15 -5.98 -21.38
C VAL A 45 8.55 -5.94 -22.01
N ASN A 46 9.38 -4.96 -21.69
CA ASN A 46 10.76 -4.90 -22.18
C ASN A 46 11.62 -6.06 -21.69
N ARG A 47 11.44 -6.51 -20.43
CA ARG A 47 12.17 -7.68 -19.90
C ARG A 47 11.76 -8.96 -20.63
N PHE A 48 10.49 -9.10 -20.94
CA PHE A 48 10.03 -10.23 -21.76
C PHE A 48 10.62 -10.16 -23.18
N LEU A 49 10.47 -9.05 -23.88
CA LEU A 49 10.97 -8.91 -25.25
C LEU A 49 12.48 -9.11 -25.38
N LYS A 50 13.24 -8.63 -24.39
CA LYS A 50 14.72 -8.69 -24.45
C LYS A 50 15.30 -9.99 -23.93
N TYR A 51 14.67 -10.59 -22.92
CA TYR A 51 15.27 -11.70 -22.17
C TYR A 51 14.34 -12.91 -22.02
N GLY A 52 13.13 -12.89 -22.59
CA GLY A 52 12.12 -13.93 -22.40
C GLY A 52 11.59 -14.05 -20.97
N LYS A 53 11.79 -13.01 -20.12
CA LYS A 53 11.40 -13.02 -18.71
C LYS A 53 9.91 -12.81 -18.57
N LYS A 54 9.21 -13.84 -18.10
CA LYS A 54 7.76 -13.81 -17.91
C LYS A 54 7.38 -13.07 -16.64
N PHE A 55 6.22 -12.41 -16.67
CA PHE A 55 5.70 -11.65 -15.54
C PHE A 55 4.31 -12.11 -15.11
N CYS A 56 3.93 -11.81 -13.89
CA CYS A 56 2.60 -12.07 -13.37
C CYS A 56 1.95 -10.78 -12.88
N LEU A 57 0.81 -10.44 -13.46
CA LEU A 57 -0.03 -9.34 -13.00
C LEU A 57 -0.90 -9.81 -11.85
N ILE A 58 -0.92 -9.06 -10.76
CA ILE A 58 -1.73 -9.34 -9.58
C ILE A 58 -2.86 -8.33 -9.49
N TYR A 59 -4.06 -8.82 -9.34
CA TYR A 59 -5.27 -8.07 -9.04
C TYR A 59 -5.87 -8.53 -7.71
N ARG A 60 -6.74 -7.74 -7.12
CA ARG A 60 -7.35 -8.10 -5.84
C ARG A 60 -8.49 -9.08 -6.03
N TYR A 61 -9.34 -8.86 -7.03
CA TYR A 61 -10.56 -9.63 -7.26
C TYR A 61 -10.62 -10.24 -8.66
N ASN A 62 -11.34 -11.34 -8.81
CA ASN A 62 -11.45 -12.05 -10.08
C ASN A 62 -12.08 -11.22 -11.21
N TYR A 63 -13.06 -10.37 -10.89
CA TYR A 63 -13.69 -9.53 -11.91
C TYR A 63 -12.72 -8.51 -12.53
N GLU A 64 -11.61 -8.21 -11.86
CA GLU A 64 -10.58 -7.33 -12.39
C GLU A 64 -9.75 -7.99 -13.50
N LEU A 65 -9.80 -9.33 -13.59
CA LEU A 65 -9.15 -10.08 -14.67
C LEU A 65 -9.91 -9.96 -15.99
N ASP A 66 -11.19 -9.58 -15.97
CA ASP A 66 -11.95 -9.34 -17.18
C ASP A 66 -11.30 -8.20 -17.97
N ASP A 67 -11.03 -8.47 -19.25
CA ASP A 67 -10.38 -7.52 -20.17
C ASP A 67 -8.97 -7.06 -19.71
N VAL A 68 -8.23 -7.94 -19.02
CA VAL A 68 -6.90 -7.61 -18.47
C VAL A 68 -5.89 -7.17 -19.53
N SER A 69 -5.94 -7.76 -20.74
CA SER A 69 -5.03 -7.39 -21.83
C SER A 69 -5.21 -5.93 -22.24
N ASN A 70 -6.44 -5.47 -22.40
CA ASN A 70 -6.72 -4.07 -22.73
C ASN A 70 -6.39 -3.13 -21.55
N LYS A 71 -6.79 -3.47 -20.34
CA LYS A 71 -6.52 -2.65 -19.14
C LYS A 71 -5.02 -2.44 -18.92
N PHE A 72 -4.23 -3.48 -19.10
CA PHE A 72 -2.78 -3.41 -18.89
C PHE A 72 -2.04 -2.84 -20.10
N PHE A 73 -2.38 -3.25 -21.32
CA PHE A 73 -1.50 -3.06 -22.47
C PHE A 73 -1.91 -1.92 -23.42
N LYS A 74 -3.16 -1.47 -23.43
CA LYS A 74 -3.66 -0.45 -24.40
C LYS A 74 -2.81 0.83 -24.43
N ASP A 75 -2.51 1.39 -23.25
CA ASP A 75 -1.70 2.61 -23.18
C ASP A 75 -0.24 2.32 -23.51
N LEU A 76 0.29 1.16 -23.10
CA LEU A 76 1.63 0.72 -23.43
C LEU A 76 1.80 0.50 -24.93
N GLN A 77 0.81 -0.10 -25.59
CA GLN A 77 0.79 -0.28 -27.02
C GLN A 77 0.88 1.05 -27.75
N THR A 78 0.01 1.99 -27.38
CA THR A 78 -0.05 3.31 -28.03
C THR A 78 1.26 4.09 -27.86
N LEU A 79 1.88 4.03 -26.70
CA LEU A 79 3.03 4.85 -26.37
C LEU A 79 4.38 4.23 -26.76
N PHE A 80 4.52 2.90 -26.69
CA PHE A 80 5.84 2.26 -26.76
C PHE A 80 5.88 1.00 -27.63
N PHE A 81 4.75 0.32 -27.86
CA PHE A 81 4.73 -1.01 -28.47
C PHE A 81 3.69 -1.10 -29.58
N SER A 82 3.67 -0.11 -30.50
CA SER A 82 2.66 0.00 -31.56
C SER A 82 2.58 -1.21 -32.49
N ASN A 83 3.65 -2.00 -32.61
CA ASN A 83 3.72 -3.20 -33.46
C ASN A 83 3.40 -4.49 -32.71
N TYR A 84 2.97 -4.41 -31.45
CA TYR A 84 2.65 -5.55 -30.61
C TYR A 84 1.18 -5.53 -30.21
N THR A 85 0.61 -6.72 -30.08
CA THR A 85 -0.73 -6.94 -29.54
C THR A 85 -0.64 -7.83 -28.33
N MET A 86 -1.50 -7.60 -27.33
CA MET A 86 -1.59 -8.49 -26.17
C MET A 86 -2.98 -9.12 -26.13
N GLU A 87 -2.98 -10.43 -25.96
CA GLU A 87 -4.19 -11.22 -25.79
C GLU A 87 -4.16 -11.91 -24.43
N SER A 88 -5.33 -12.17 -23.87
CA SER A 88 -5.49 -12.93 -22.63
C SER A 88 -6.42 -14.11 -22.84
N GLU A 89 -5.98 -15.28 -22.41
CA GLU A 89 -6.77 -16.51 -22.42
C GLU A 89 -7.22 -16.85 -21.02
N ARG A 90 -8.53 -17.01 -20.83
CA ARG A 90 -9.12 -17.42 -19.54
C ARG A 90 -8.85 -18.88 -19.28
N CYS A 91 -8.09 -19.19 -18.21
CA CYS A 91 -7.68 -20.53 -17.85
C CYS A 91 -8.35 -21.01 -16.57
N ALA A 92 -8.47 -22.35 -16.41
CA ALA A 92 -9.00 -22.99 -15.20
C ALA A 92 -10.31 -22.36 -14.70
N SER A 93 -11.27 -22.16 -15.58
CA SER A 93 -12.57 -21.52 -15.29
C SER A 93 -12.44 -20.09 -14.73
N GLY A 94 -11.36 -19.38 -15.07
CA GLY A 94 -11.12 -17.98 -14.67
C GLY A 94 -10.37 -17.82 -13.35
N ILE A 95 -9.71 -18.87 -12.88
CA ILE A 95 -8.81 -18.78 -11.71
C ILE A 95 -7.59 -17.95 -12.04
N TYR A 96 -7.10 -18.04 -13.29
CA TYR A 96 -6.02 -17.21 -13.82
C TYR A 96 -6.22 -16.98 -15.32
N HIS A 97 -5.49 -16.02 -15.88
CA HIS A 97 -5.41 -15.80 -17.31
C HIS A 97 -3.96 -15.95 -17.76
N SER A 98 -3.75 -16.60 -18.91
CA SER A 98 -2.48 -16.61 -19.63
C SER A 98 -2.40 -15.38 -20.52
N LEU A 99 -1.26 -14.72 -20.57
CA LEU A 99 -1.02 -13.52 -21.36
C LEU A 99 -0.09 -13.84 -22.53
N PHE A 100 -0.45 -13.35 -23.70
CA PHE A 100 0.30 -13.57 -24.94
C PHE A 100 0.62 -12.22 -25.59
N LEU A 101 1.88 -12.01 -25.93
CA LEU A 101 2.35 -10.85 -26.69
C LEU A 101 2.75 -11.32 -28.09
N ASN A 102 1.99 -10.90 -29.14
CA ASN A 102 2.13 -11.44 -30.49
C ASN A 102 2.21 -12.97 -30.50
N GLU A 103 1.20 -13.64 -29.92
CA GLU A 103 1.08 -15.10 -29.82
C GLU A 103 2.12 -15.79 -28.90
N GLN A 104 3.13 -15.07 -28.40
CA GLN A 104 4.12 -15.61 -27.48
C GLN A 104 3.64 -15.49 -26.04
N HIS A 105 3.61 -16.61 -25.32
CA HIS A 105 3.23 -16.62 -23.90
C HIS A 105 4.20 -15.78 -23.06
N CYS A 106 3.75 -14.63 -22.58
CA CYS A 106 4.57 -13.65 -21.86
C CYS A 106 4.35 -13.64 -20.35
N GLY A 107 3.31 -14.28 -19.85
CA GLY A 107 3.06 -14.32 -18.42
C GLY A 107 1.61 -14.64 -18.05
N TYR A 108 1.23 -14.21 -16.87
CA TYR A 108 -0.06 -14.53 -16.27
C TYR A 108 -0.74 -13.31 -15.65
N ALA A 109 -2.05 -13.39 -15.48
CA ALA A 109 -2.81 -12.50 -14.60
C ALA A 109 -3.61 -13.33 -13.61
N ILE A 110 -3.54 -12.96 -12.34
CA ILE A 110 -4.13 -13.70 -11.22
C ILE A 110 -4.83 -12.74 -10.26
N SER A 111 -5.73 -13.27 -9.42
CA SER A 111 -6.30 -12.49 -8.32
C SER A 111 -5.94 -13.06 -6.96
N LEU A 112 -5.76 -12.17 -5.98
CA LEU A 112 -5.51 -12.56 -4.58
C LEU A 112 -6.69 -13.33 -4.00
N ASN A 113 -7.90 -13.02 -4.44
CA ASN A 113 -9.09 -13.72 -3.94
C ASN A 113 -9.12 -15.20 -4.33
N SER A 114 -8.40 -15.59 -5.38
CA SER A 114 -8.28 -16.99 -5.83
C SER A 114 -7.04 -17.72 -5.31
N ALA A 115 -6.29 -17.15 -4.35
CA ALA A 115 -5.01 -17.69 -3.87
C ALA A 115 -5.04 -19.17 -3.51
N ASP A 116 -6.08 -19.64 -2.82
CA ASP A 116 -6.19 -21.05 -2.41
C ASP A 116 -6.39 -22.00 -3.59
N GLN A 117 -7.07 -21.55 -4.64
CA GLN A 117 -7.27 -22.31 -5.88
C GLN A 117 -5.98 -22.29 -6.74
N LEU A 118 -5.26 -21.19 -6.76
CA LEU A 118 -4.00 -21.03 -7.51
C LEU A 118 -2.91 -22.00 -7.06
N LYS A 119 -2.90 -22.43 -5.81
CA LYS A 119 -1.96 -23.45 -5.31
C LYS A 119 -1.95 -24.73 -6.13
N LYS A 120 -3.09 -25.12 -6.72
CA LYS A 120 -3.21 -26.28 -7.59
C LYS A 120 -2.50 -26.12 -8.92
N TYR A 121 -2.24 -24.88 -9.33
CA TYR A 121 -1.60 -24.50 -10.60
C TYR A 121 -0.20 -23.92 -10.40
N SER A 122 0.38 -24.05 -9.20
CA SER A 122 1.69 -23.48 -8.87
C SER A 122 2.82 -23.94 -9.80
N HIS A 123 2.73 -25.15 -10.33
CA HIS A 123 3.70 -25.68 -11.29
C HIS A 123 3.72 -24.92 -12.63
N LEU A 124 2.56 -24.38 -13.06
CA LEU A 124 2.47 -23.56 -14.28
C LEU A 124 3.03 -22.15 -14.04
N LEU A 125 2.81 -21.60 -12.86
CA LEU A 125 3.26 -20.25 -12.50
C LEU A 125 4.76 -20.18 -12.17
N SER A 126 5.43 -21.34 -12.03
CA SER A 126 6.83 -21.43 -11.61
C SER A 126 7.83 -20.88 -12.64
N ASP A 127 7.40 -20.56 -13.87
CA ASP A 127 8.22 -19.93 -14.90
C ASP A 127 8.16 -18.39 -14.89
N THR A 128 7.42 -17.81 -13.93
CA THR A 128 7.31 -16.36 -13.72
C THR A 128 8.60 -15.80 -13.12
N ASP A 129 9.12 -14.72 -13.67
CA ASP A 129 10.38 -14.08 -13.24
C ASP A 129 10.18 -12.80 -12.42
N SER A 130 8.98 -12.22 -12.42
CA SER A 130 8.61 -11.04 -11.64
C SER A 130 7.10 -10.92 -11.49
N MET A 131 6.67 -10.13 -10.52
CA MET A 131 5.26 -9.88 -10.25
C MET A 131 4.99 -8.36 -10.21
N LEU A 132 3.86 -7.94 -10.76
CA LEU A 132 3.38 -6.55 -10.70
C LEU A 132 2.02 -6.52 -10.04
N PHE A 133 1.92 -5.87 -8.90
CA PHE A 133 0.67 -5.64 -8.18
C PHE A 133 0.29 -4.17 -8.27
N ASP A 134 -0.63 -3.85 -9.18
CA ASP A 134 -1.16 -2.50 -9.30
C ASP A 134 -2.30 -2.28 -8.29
N GLU A 135 -2.41 -1.06 -7.81
CA GLU A 135 -3.41 -0.63 -6.82
C GLU A 135 -3.37 -1.45 -5.51
N PHE A 136 -2.15 -1.74 -4.98
CA PHE A 136 -2.03 -2.46 -3.71
C PHE A 136 -2.70 -1.74 -2.53
N GLN A 137 -2.89 -0.41 -2.59
CA GLN A 137 -3.77 0.34 -1.70
C GLN A 137 -5.15 0.52 -2.34
N SER A 138 -6.19 0.07 -1.65
CA SER A 138 -7.57 0.21 -2.11
C SER A 138 -8.13 1.58 -1.76
N GLU A 139 -8.61 2.32 -2.75
CA GLU A 139 -9.25 3.64 -2.52
C GLU A 139 -10.55 3.54 -1.71
N THR A 140 -11.23 2.41 -1.81
CA THR A 140 -12.46 2.13 -1.06
C THR A 140 -12.21 1.47 0.30
N ASN A 141 -10.93 1.26 0.65
CA ASN A 141 -10.49 0.53 1.85
C ASN A 141 -11.05 -0.91 1.96
N HIS A 142 -11.37 -1.52 0.82
CA HIS A 142 -11.78 -2.92 0.75
C HIS A 142 -10.59 -3.80 0.38
N TYR A 143 -10.31 -4.77 1.23
CA TYR A 143 -9.24 -5.75 1.06
C TYR A 143 -9.81 -7.16 1.14
N CYS A 144 -9.15 -8.13 0.51
CA CYS A 144 -9.49 -9.53 0.70
C CYS A 144 -9.28 -9.95 2.16
N SER A 145 -10.09 -10.89 2.65
CA SER A 145 -9.79 -11.50 3.95
C SER A 145 -8.40 -12.14 3.92
N ASN A 146 -7.56 -11.87 4.93
CA ASN A 146 -6.18 -12.34 5.02
C ASN A 146 -5.34 -12.01 3.78
N GLU A 147 -5.48 -10.78 3.24
CA GLU A 147 -4.87 -10.39 1.96
C GLU A 147 -3.36 -10.59 1.94
N VAL A 148 -2.64 -10.18 2.99
CA VAL A 148 -1.18 -10.34 3.07
C VAL A 148 -0.77 -11.82 3.05
N GLN A 149 -1.47 -12.68 3.78
CA GLN A 149 -1.20 -14.12 3.79
C GLN A 149 -1.45 -14.76 2.42
N LYS A 150 -2.49 -14.33 1.71
CA LYS A 150 -2.77 -14.77 0.35
C LYS A 150 -1.67 -14.32 -0.61
N PHE A 151 -1.23 -13.08 -0.49
CA PHE A 151 -0.12 -12.53 -1.28
C PHE A 151 1.18 -13.32 -1.06
N ILE A 152 1.57 -13.56 0.20
CA ILE A 152 2.74 -14.39 0.54
C ILE A 152 2.60 -15.80 -0.06
N SER A 153 1.44 -16.44 0.11
CA SER A 153 1.20 -17.79 -0.39
C SER A 153 1.30 -17.91 -1.93
N ILE A 154 0.89 -16.87 -2.65
CA ILE A 154 1.04 -16.79 -4.11
C ILE A 154 2.52 -16.65 -4.47
N HIS A 155 3.23 -15.73 -3.83
CA HIS A 155 4.66 -15.51 -4.07
C HIS A 155 5.46 -16.81 -3.82
N ASP A 156 5.22 -17.48 -2.70
CA ASP A 156 5.87 -18.77 -2.38
C ASP A 156 5.57 -19.84 -3.44
N SER A 157 4.37 -19.83 -4.01
CA SER A 157 3.98 -20.77 -5.06
C SER A 157 4.71 -20.51 -6.37
N ILE A 158 4.93 -19.23 -6.70
CA ILE A 158 5.67 -18.78 -7.89
C ILE A 158 7.19 -18.94 -7.69
N ALA A 159 7.71 -18.59 -6.53
CA ALA A 159 9.13 -18.61 -6.23
C ALA A 159 9.71 -20.03 -6.09
N ARG A 160 8.88 -21.05 -5.92
CA ARG A 160 9.28 -22.46 -5.94
C ARG A 160 9.41 -22.99 -7.36
N GLY A 161 10.22 -24.01 -7.54
CA GLY A 161 10.34 -24.74 -8.81
C GLY A 161 11.68 -24.50 -9.50
N GLN A 162 11.82 -25.02 -10.72
CA GLN A 162 13.05 -24.95 -11.51
C GLN A 162 14.31 -25.49 -10.76
N GLY A 163 14.11 -26.51 -9.92
CA GLY A 163 15.20 -27.13 -9.13
C GLY A 163 15.63 -26.35 -7.88
N SER A 164 14.89 -25.27 -7.51
CA SER A 164 15.17 -24.47 -6.33
C SER A 164 14.01 -24.50 -5.33
N HIS A 165 14.33 -24.45 -4.03
CA HIS A 165 13.31 -24.29 -2.98
C HIS A 165 12.74 -22.89 -2.94
N SER A 166 13.53 -21.87 -3.29
CA SER A 166 13.12 -20.49 -3.42
C SER A 166 14.02 -19.79 -4.43
N ARG A 167 13.44 -18.99 -5.33
CA ARG A 167 14.13 -18.14 -6.31
C ARG A 167 13.87 -16.68 -5.99
N TYR A 168 14.73 -15.82 -6.45
CA TYR A 168 14.49 -14.39 -6.44
C TYR A 168 13.42 -14.02 -7.49
N VAL A 169 12.23 -13.63 -7.04
CA VAL A 169 11.12 -13.18 -7.88
C VAL A 169 10.67 -11.81 -7.38
N PRO A 170 11.22 -10.71 -7.92
CA PRO A 170 10.88 -9.38 -7.45
C PRO A 170 9.42 -9.05 -7.68
N VAL A 171 8.82 -8.36 -6.71
CA VAL A 171 7.45 -7.87 -6.76
C VAL A 171 7.45 -6.35 -6.75
N TYR A 172 6.80 -5.77 -7.75
CA TYR A 172 6.55 -4.34 -7.86
C TYR A 172 5.13 -4.04 -7.41
N MET A 173 4.99 -3.44 -6.25
CA MET A 173 3.70 -3.03 -5.66
C MET A 173 3.52 -1.55 -5.89
N ILE A 174 2.57 -1.17 -6.73
CA ILE A 174 2.34 0.22 -7.10
C ILE A 174 0.94 0.67 -6.72
N GLY A 175 0.78 1.93 -6.36
CA GLY A 175 -0.50 2.46 -5.92
C GLY A 175 -0.47 3.97 -5.68
N ASN A 176 -1.61 4.52 -5.32
CA ASN A 176 -1.73 5.88 -4.84
C ASN A 176 -1.67 5.89 -3.31
N PRO A 177 -1.30 7.01 -2.65
CA PRO A 177 -1.23 7.10 -1.19
C PRO A 177 -2.65 7.23 -0.60
N VAL A 178 -3.30 6.11 -0.30
CA VAL A 178 -4.69 6.11 0.18
C VAL A 178 -4.77 6.22 1.70
N THR A 179 -4.12 5.32 2.41
CA THR A 179 -4.12 5.28 3.87
C THR A 179 -2.82 4.70 4.43
N LEU A 180 -2.41 5.22 5.61
CA LEU A 180 -1.32 4.62 6.38
C LEU A 180 -1.72 3.27 6.98
N LEU A 181 -3.02 3.04 7.20
CA LEU A 181 -3.55 1.80 7.81
C LEU A 181 -3.88 0.72 6.77
N ASN A 182 -3.14 0.65 5.66
CA ASN A 182 -3.32 -0.47 4.73
C ASN A 182 -2.61 -1.74 5.24
N PRO A 183 -3.07 -2.94 4.84
CA PRO A 183 -2.55 -4.21 5.35
C PRO A 183 -1.03 -4.37 5.19
N TYR A 184 -0.47 -3.91 4.08
CA TYR A 184 0.96 -4.05 3.77
C TYR A 184 1.84 -3.12 4.62
N TYR A 185 1.40 -1.87 4.85
CA TYR A 185 2.14 -0.94 5.70
C TYR A 185 2.11 -1.38 7.17
N ILE A 186 1.00 -1.98 7.59
CA ILE A 186 0.88 -2.59 8.93
C ILE A 186 1.86 -3.76 9.06
N GLU A 187 1.85 -4.69 8.09
CA GLU A 187 2.74 -5.87 8.11
C GLU A 187 4.21 -5.50 8.11
N PHE A 188 4.59 -4.51 7.29
CA PHE A 188 5.99 -4.05 7.22
C PHE A 188 6.37 -3.10 8.35
N ASN A 189 5.45 -2.78 9.26
CA ASN A 189 5.67 -1.87 10.39
C ASN A 189 6.25 -0.51 9.97
N ILE A 190 5.69 0.08 8.91
CA ILE A 190 6.17 1.34 8.35
C ILE A 190 5.21 2.52 8.52
N CYS A 191 4.01 2.29 9.08
CA CYS A 191 2.98 3.33 9.20
C CYS A 191 3.49 4.59 9.90
N SER A 192 4.17 4.44 11.05
CA SER A 192 4.71 5.55 11.84
C SER A 192 5.98 6.17 11.25
N ARG A 193 6.65 5.48 10.32
CA ARG A 193 7.89 5.93 9.68
C ARG A 193 7.65 6.84 8.48
N LEU A 194 6.40 7.00 8.07
CA LEU A 194 6.00 7.81 6.93
C LEU A 194 5.49 9.18 7.39
N ASP A 195 6.04 10.23 6.81
CA ASP A 195 5.58 11.61 6.91
C ASP A 195 5.64 12.29 5.55
N ALA A 196 5.22 13.54 5.46
CA ALA A 196 5.23 14.30 4.20
C ALA A 196 6.62 14.51 3.59
N LYS A 197 7.69 14.36 4.37
CA LYS A 197 9.09 14.55 3.94
C LYS A 197 9.79 13.23 3.61
N THR A 198 9.22 12.11 4.03
CA THR A 198 9.82 10.78 3.82
C THR A 198 9.71 10.40 2.36
N LYS A 199 10.85 10.36 1.66
CA LYS A 199 10.89 9.94 0.27
C LYS A 199 11.08 8.43 0.10
N PHE A 200 11.92 7.83 0.94
CA PHE A 200 12.20 6.39 0.91
C PHE A 200 12.17 5.78 2.30
N VAL A 201 11.57 4.59 2.42
CA VAL A 201 11.67 3.73 3.60
C VAL A 201 12.29 2.41 3.18
N ARG A 202 13.31 1.96 3.92
CA ARG A 202 13.94 0.66 3.72
C ARG A 202 13.63 -0.24 4.90
N GLY A 203 13.32 -1.49 4.62
CA GLY A 203 13.19 -2.54 5.63
C GLY A 203 13.98 -3.77 5.20
N ASN A 204 13.83 -4.86 5.91
CA ASN A 204 14.43 -6.14 5.55
C ASN A 204 13.69 -6.71 4.33
N GLY A 205 14.38 -6.85 3.21
CA GLY A 205 13.84 -7.38 1.96
C GLY A 205 12.93 -6.43 1.16
N PHE A 206 12.68 -5.19 1.62
CA PHE A 206 11.84 -4.24 0.90
C PHE A 206 12.38 -2.80 0.87
N VAL A 207 11.93 -2.07 -0.15
CA VAL A 207 12.07 -0.61 -0.25
C VAL A 207 10.74 -0.01 -0.68
N LEU A 208 10.30 1.05 0.01
CA LEU A 208 9.17 1.88 -0.38
C LEU A 208 9.65 3.25 -0.84
N GLU A 209 9.13 3.73 -1.97
CA GLU A 209 9.22 5.11 -2.41
C GLU A 209 7.86 5.82 -2.26
N GLN A 210 7.87 6.97 -1.58
CA GLN A 210 6.84 7.99 -1.70
C GLN A 210 7.29 8.99 -2.77
N GLY A 211 6.89 8.73 -4.00
CA GLY A 211 7.21 9.58 -5.13
C GLY A 211 6.19 10.70 -5.30
N PHE A 212 6.60 11.76 -5.98
CA PHE A 212 5.73 12.84 -6.41
C PHE A 212 6.12 13.28 -7.82
N VAL A 213 5.13 13.44 -8.68
CA VAL A 213 5.33 13.85 -10.07
C VAL A 213 4.74 15.24 -10.27
N GLU A 214 5.60 16.23 -10.28
CA GLU A 214 5.25 17.66 -10.34
C GLU A 214 4.39 18.00 -11.57
N SER A 215 4.78 17.52 -12.74
CA SER A 215 4.05 17.75 -13.99
C SER A 215 2.62 17.20 -13.97
N ALA A 216 2.39 16.05 -13.31
CA ALA A 216 1.05 15.50 -13.14
C ALA A 216 0.21 16.35 -12.19
N ALA A 217 0.80 16.83 -11.09
CA ALA A 217 0.17 17.73 -10.15
C ALA A 217 -0.23 19.06 -10.83
N GLN A 218 0.66 19.66 -11.57
CA GLN A 218 0.40 20.89 -12.31
C GLN A 218 -0.71 20.72 -13.37
N ALA A 219 -0.69 19.61 -14.12
CA ALA A 219 -1.73 19.34 -15.10
C ALA A 219 -3.12 19.18 -14.46
N GLN A 220 -3.19 18.54 -13.29
CA GLN A 220 -4.44 18.39 -12.54
C GLN A 220 -4.90 19.72 -11.92
N ASN A 221 -4.00 20.50 -11.33
CA ASN A 221 -4.32 21.79 -10.73
C ASN A 221 -4.79 22.83 -11.77
N ASN A 222 -4.29 22.74 -13.00
CA ASN A 222 -4.72 23.58 -14.12
C ASN A 222 -6.05 23.14 -14.75
N SER A 223 -6.59 21.99 -14.35
CA SER A 223 -7.87 21.48 -14.86
C SER A 223 -9.04 22.30 -14.33
N ARG A 224 -9.91 22.78 -15.24
CA ARG A 224 -11.16 23.45 -14.86
C ARG A 224 -12.08 22.55 -14.03
N PHE A 225 -12.03 21.25 -14.27
CA PHE A 225 -12.77 20.26 -13.52
C PHE A 225 -12.30 20.23 -12.06
N HIS A 226 -10.98 20.16 -11.82
CA HIS A 226 -10.42 20.21 -10.46
C HIS A 226 -10.68 21.55 -9.76
N ALA A 227 -10.63 22.66 -10.50
CA ALA A 227 -10.94 23.98 -9.94
C ALA A 227 -12.39 24.07 -9.39
N ALA A 228 -13.35 23.38 -10.01
CA ALA A 228 -14.73 23.30 -9.54
C ALA A 228 -14.87 22.53 -8.20
N PHE A 229 -13.89 21.70 -7.84
CA PHE A 229 -13.87 20.90 -6.62
C PHE A 229 -12.63 21.18 -5.75
N ALA A 230 -12.10 22.40 -5.80
CA ALA A 230 -10.82 22.75 -5.16
C ALA A 230 -10.77 22.43 -3.66
N ASP A 231 -11.88 22.58 -2.94
CA ASP A 231 -11.98 22.29 -1.51
C ASP A 231 -12.21 20.80 -1.19
N ASN A 232 -12.33 19.95 -2.21
CA ASN A 232 -12.57 18.52 -1.99
C ASN A 232 -11.25 17.79 -1.68
N LYS A 233 -11.23 17.03 -0.58
CA LYS A 233 -10.03 16.28 -0.16
C LYS A 233 -9.52 15.29 -1.22
N TYR A 234 -10.39 14.81 -2.13
CA TYR A 234 -9.99 13.93 -3.22
C TYR A 234 -9.13 14.66 -4.27
N VAL A 235 -9.38 15.96 -4.48
CA VAL A 235 -8.53 16.80 -5.35
C VAL A 235 -7.14 16.95 -4.73
N ALA A 236 -7.04 17.26 -3.44
CA ALA A 236 -5.77 17.33 -2.74
C ALA A 236 -5.01 15.98 -2.78
N TYR A 237 -5.72 14.87 -2.54
CA TYR A 237 -5.15 13.54 -2.67
C TYR A 237 -4.59 13.27 -4.07
N SER A 238 -5.36 13.58 -5.12
CA SER A 238 -4.99 13.27 -6.50
C SER A 238 -3.83 14.12 -7.01
N SER A 239 -3.79 15.40 -6.64
CA SER A 239 -2.82 16.37 -7.15
C SER A 239 -1.60 16.57 -6.25
N GLU A 240 -1.78 16.57 -4.92
CA GLU A 240 -0.72 16.89 -3.96
C GLU A 240 -0.01 15.66 -3.40
N GLY A 241 -0.49 14.45 -3.72
CA GLY A 241 0.08 13.21 -3.22
C GLY A 241 -0.14 12.99 -1.71
N LEU A 242 -1.14 13.66 -1.14
CA LEU A 242 -1.54 13.48 0.26
C LEU A 242 -2.33 12.19 0.42
N TYR A 243 -2.24 11.58 1.59
CA TYR A 243 -3.05 10.41 1.90
C TYR A 243 -4.54 10.75 1.93
N LEU A 244 -5.35 10.02 1.19
CA LEU A 244 -6.79 10.28 1.05
C LEU A 244 -7.52 10.26 2.39
N ASN A 245 -7.18 9.31 3.26
CA ASN A 245 -7.91 9.05 4.50
C ASN A 245 -7.23 9.61 5.75
N ASP A 246 -5.94 9.94 5.71
CA ASP A 246 -5.17 10.35 6.89
C ASP A 246 -4.20 11.51 6.64
N ASN A 247 -4.54 12.39 5.72
CA ASN A 247 -3.72 13.52 5.31
C ASN A 247 -3.42 14.54 6.43
N LYS A 248 -4.11 14.48 7.58
CA LYS A 248 -3.94 15.39 8.72
C LYS A 248 -3.51 14.71 10.01
N ALA A 249 -2.96 13.50 9.97
CA ALA A 249 -2.43 12.79 11.14
C ALA A 249 -1.03 13.30 11.54
N PHE A 250 -0.95 14.58 11.91
CA PHE A 250 0.31 15.27 12.18
C PHE A 250 0.71 15.27 13.67
N VAL A 251 2.02 15.46 13.89
CA VAL A 251 2.58 15.86 15.19
C VAL A 251 2.23 17.32 15.41
N ASP A 252 1.25 17.59 16.27
CA ASP A 252 0.76 18.93 16.58
C ASP A 252 0.13 18.94 17.99
N LYS A 253 0.26 20.06 18.71
CA LYS A 253 -0.31 20.21 20.04
C LYS A 253 -1.58 21.08 19.98
N PRO A 254 -2.76 20.51 20.23
CA PRO A 254 -3.99 21.28 20.33
C PRO A 254 -3.96 22.28 21.49
N ILE A 255 -4.68 23.36 21.35
CA ILE A 255 -4.87 24.40 22.37
C ILE A 255 -6.31 24.30 22.90
N GLY A 256 -6.50 24.46 24.20
CA GLY A 256 -7.82 24.44 24.84
C GLY A 256 -8.03 23.30 25.83
N ASN A 257 -9.29 23.14 26.24
CA ASN A 257 -9.68 22.11 27.20
C ASN A 257 -9.83 20.75 26.53
N SER A 258 -9.37 19.71 27.22
CA SER A 258 -9.50 18.34 26.74
C SER A 258 -10.22 17.45 27.72
N ARG A 259 -10.97 16.47 27.21
CA ARG A 259 -11.54 15.36 27.96
C ARG A 259 -10.64 14.15 27.82
N TYR A 260 -10.26 13.54 28.92
CA TYR A 260 -9.50 12.28 28.91
C TYR A 260 -10.42 11.13 28.48
N LEU A 261 -10.02 10.35 27.49
CA LEU A 261 -10.81 9.24 26.97
C LEU A 261 -10.32 7.89 27.51
N GLY A 262 -9.02 7.73 27.68
CA GLY A 262 -8.41 6.50 28.17
C GLY A 262 -6.89 6.49 28.05
N THR A 263 -6.29 5.47 28.62
CA THR A 263 -4.86 5.20 28.57
C THR A 263 -4.60 3.99 27.67
N LEU A 264 -3.75 4.14 26.68
CA LEU A 264 -3.25 3.04 25.86
C LEU A 264 -1.85 2.65 26.33
N ARG A 265 -1.66 1.37 26.69
CA ARG A 265 -0.33 0.81 26.95
C ARG A 265 0.23 0.16 25.70
N TYR A 266 1.43 0.57 25.31
CA TYR A 266 2.14 0.01 24.16
C TYR A 266 3.66 0.02 24.41
N MET A 267 4.33 -1.12 24.23
CA MET A 267 5.75 -1.33 24.49
C MET A 267 6.18 -0.88 25.91
N GLY A 268 5.37 -1.21 26.91
CA GLY A 268 5.61 -0.86 28.31
C GLY A 268 5.37 0.60 28.69
N VAL A 269 4.93 1.45 27.76
CA VAL A 269 4.68 2.89 27.97
C VAL A 269 3.18 3.17 27.91
N ASP A 270 2.71 4.02 28.83
CA ASP A 270 1.32 4.48 28.89
C ASP A 270 1.15 5.80 28.12
N TYR A 271 0.20 5.83 27.21
CA TYR A 271 -0.14 6.98 26.38
C TYR A 271 -1.55 7.46 26.72
N ALA A 272 -1.73 8.77 26.85
CA ALA A 272 -3.01 9.40 27.05
C ALA A 272 -3.75 9.61 25.73
N ILE A 273 -5.02 9.26 25.68
CA ILE A 273 -5.93 9.60 24.56
C ILE A 273 -6.91 10.66 25.08
N ARG A 274 -6.93 11.81 24.42
CA ARG A 274 -7.73 12.96 24.79
C ARG A 274 -8.58 13.46 23.63
N GLU A 275 -9.76 13.95 23.95
CA GLU A 275 -10.64 14.63 23.00
C GLU A 275 -10.61 16.15 23.26
N TYR A 276 -10.41 16.90 22.22
CA TYR A 276 -10.61 18.37 22.17
C TYR A 276 -11.89 18.63 21.37
N ALA A 277 -13.03 18.56 22.05
CA ALA A 277 -14.35 18.57 21.40
C ALA A 277 -14.60 19.85 20.57
N GLU A 278 -14.18 21.02 21.07
CA GLU A 278 -14.33 22.30 20.35
C GLU A 278 -13.55 22.34 19.03
N MET A 279 -12.49 21.57 18.92
CA MET A 279 -11.66 21.48 17.71
C MET A 279 -11.99 20.26 16.84
N GLY A 280 -12.81 19.33 17.32
CA GLY A 280 -13.07 18.05 16.65
C GLY A 280 -11.82 17.17 16.53
N ILE A 281 -10.90 17.22 17.53
CA ILE A 281 -9.60 16.56 17.49
C ILE A 281 -9.49 15.53 18.60
N ILE A 282 -8.89 14.37 18.25
CA ILE A 282 -8.38 13.39 19.20
C ILE A 282 -6.86 13.52 19.25
N TYR A 283 -6.32 13.64 20.45
CA TYR A 283 -4.91 13.86 20.68
C TYR A 283 -4.30 12.75 21.53
N CYS A 284 -3.12 12.31 21.15
CA CYS A 284 -2.34 11.34 21.91
C CYS A 284 -1.05 11.98 22.43
N ASP A 285 -0.82 11.85 23.73
CA ASP A 285 0.41 12.27 24.41
C ASP A 285 0.93 11.22 25.40
N ASP A 286 2.10 11.46 25.98
CA ASP A 286 2.78 10.60 26.97
C ASP A 286 2.47 10.98 28.44
N LYS A 287 1.44 11.83 28.68
CA LYS A 287 1.02 12.27 30.00
C LYS A 287 -0.21 11.48 30.46
N ALA A 288 -0.02 10.16 30.64
CA ALA A 288 -1.09 9.30 31.08
C ALA A 288 -1.50 9.61 32.53
N ASP A 289 -2.79 9.57 32.79
CA ASP A 289 -3.37 9.67 34.13
C ASP A 289 -3.45 8.27 34.75
N ALA A 290 -2.59 8.03 35.75
CA ALA A 290 -2.54 6.76 36.44
C ALA A 290 -3.82 6.42 37.23
N THR A 291 -4.64 7.42 37.53
CA THR A 291 -5.90 7.27 38.33
C THR A 291 -7.11 7.00 37.43
N PHE A 292 -7.01 7.30 36.11
CA PHE A 292 -8.12 7.10 35.18
C PHE A 292 -8.42 5.61 35.02
N PRO A 293 -9.67 5.17 35.20
CA PRO A 293 -10.01 3.75 35.28
C PRO A 293 -9.95 3.02 33.93
N TYR A 294 -10.18 3.70 32.81
CA TYR A 294 -10.19 3.04 31.51
C TYR A 294 -8.80 2.98 30.89
N LYS A 295 -8.18 1.83 31.06
CA LYS A 295 -6.84 1.51 30.55
C LYS A 295 -6.93 0.34 29.61
N ILE A 296 -6.33 0.48 28.44
CA ILE A 296 -6.43 -0.48 27.34
C ILE A 296 -5.06 -0.91 26.86
N THR A 297 -5.00 -2.10 26.30
CA THR A 297 -3.87 -2.61 25.53
C THR A 297 -4.37 -3.43 24.35
N VAL A 298 -3.53 -3.59 23.32
CA VAL A 298 -3.84 -4.39 22.13
C VAL A 298 -2.86 -5.55 21.95
N THR A 299 -1.81 -5.61 22.74
CA THR A 299 -0.81 -6.68 22.69
C THR A 299 -0.81 -7.51 23.98
N THR A 300 -0.50 -8.81 23.86
CA THR A 300 -0.39 -9.70 25.01
C THR A 300 0.77 -9.30 25.92
N ASP A 301 1.84 -8.79 25.35
CA ASP A 301 3.07 -8.41 26.09
C ASP A 301 2.83 -7.19 26.98
N ASP A 302 1.90 -6.31 26.61
CA ASP A 302 1.53 -5.12 27.38
C ASP A 302 0.36 -5.36 28.35
N HIS A 303 -0.28 -6.54 28.30
CA HIS A 303 -1.44 -6.84 29.12
C HIS A 303 -1.07 -6.96 30.60
N GLN A 304 -1.82 -6.27 31.46
CA GLN A 304 -1.74 -6.31 32.91
C GLN A 304 -3.12 -6.39 33.55
N VAL A 305 -3.21 -6.76 34.79
CA VAL A 305 -4.49 -6.98 35.52
C VAL A 305 -5.46 -5.81 35.42
N ASN A 306 -4.96 -4.58 35.34
CA ASN A 306 -5.78 -3.37 35.30
C ASN A 306 -5.99 -2.82 33.86
N TYR A 307 -5.61 -3.58 32.84
CA TYR A 307 -5.75 -3.17 31.43
C TYR A 307 -6.72 -4.09 30.70
N VAL A 308 -7.69 -3.50 30.04
CA VAL A 308 -8.60 -4.23 29.16
C VAL A 308 -7.89 -4.50 27.83
N MET A 309 -7.80 -5.77 27.46
CA MET A 309 -7.27 -6.13 26.15
C MET A 309 -8.34 -6.00 25.09
N LEU A 310 -8.18 -5.05 24.19
CA LEU A 310 -9.12 -4.81 23.09
C LEU A 310 -8.83 -5.71 21.91
N LYS A 311 -9.90 -6.08 21.19
CA LYS A 311 -9.85 -6.87 19.97
C LYS A 311 -10.17 -5.99 18.75
N LYS A 312 -9.84 -6.47 17.56
CA LYS A 312 -10.04 -5.78 16.28
C LYS A 312 -11.43 -5.16 16.09
N ASN A 313 -12.47 -5.84 16.55
CA ASN A 313 -13.86 -5.43 16.39
C ASN A 313 -14.43 -4.71 17.63
N ASP A 314 -13.58 -4.31 18.56
CA ASP A 314 -14.00 -3.53 19.72
C ASP A 314 -14.56 -2.17 19.28
N LEU A 315 -15.65 -1.72 19.91
CA LEU A 315 -16.34 -0.49 19.54
C LEU A 315 -15.44 0.74 19.72
N PHE A 316 -14.60 0.76 20.76
CA PHE A 316 -13.67 1.87 20.99
C PHE A 316 -12.65 1.96 19.84
N ILE A 317 -12.02 0.84 19.48
CA ILE A 317 -11.05 0.80 18.35
C ILE A 317 -11.74 1.17 17.03
N SER A 318 -12.94 0.68 16.78
CA SER A 318 -13.70 0.99 15.56
C SER A 318 -14.03 2.48 15.45
N ASN A 319 -14.44 3.11 16.56
CA ASN A 319 -14.69 4.55 16.60
C ASN A 319 -13.38 5.35 16.41
N MET A 320 -12.29 4.96 17.08
CA MET A 320 -11.01 5.64 16.91
C MET A 320 -10.51 5.55 15.46
N ARG A 321 -10.69 4.39 14.80
CA ARG A 321 -10.36 4.22 13.39
C ARG A 321 -11.18 5.15 12.50
N PHE A 322 -12.49 5.25 12.73
CA PHE A 322 -13.36 6.18 12.00
C PHE A 322 -12.85 7.64 12.13
N TYR A 323 -12.52 8.10 13.34
CA TYR A 323 -11.98 9.45 13.54
C TYR A 323 -10.59 9.63 12.92
N PHE A 324 -9.77 8.60 12.92
CA PHE A 324 -8.47 8.64 12.25
C PHE A 324 -8.65 8.84 10.73
N GLU A 325 -9.51 8.08 10.10
CA GLU A 325 -9.82 8.19 8.66
C GLU A 325 -10.46 9.54 8.28
N LYS A 326 -11.09 10.22 9.24
CA LYS A 326 -11.58 11.61 9.09
C LYS A 326 -10.49 12.66 9.31
N GLY A 327 -9.27 12.27 9.61
CA GLY A 327 -8.15 13.20 9.86
C GLY A 327 -8.24 13.94 11.18
N CYS A 328 -9.00 13.40 12.15
CA CYS A 328 -9.21 14.05 13.45
C CYS A 328 -8.06 13.85 14.44
N PHE A 329 -7.09 13.00 14.14
CA PHE A 329 -6.00 12.72 15.07
C PHE A 329 -4.85 13.72 14.99
N ARG A 330 -4.28 14.02 16.18
CA ARG A 330 -3.02 14.74 16.36
C ARG A 330 -2.18 14.01 17.41
N PHE A 331 -0.87 14.15 17.33
CA PHE A 331 0.08 13.43 18.16
C PHE A 331 1.10 14.39 18.73
N LYS A 332 1.54 14.13 19.96
CA LYS A 332 2.66 14.86 20.57
C LYS A 332 3.97 14.61 19.83
N ASP A 333 4.22 13.37 19.48
CA ASP A 333 5.45 12.92 18.81
C ASP A 333 5.22 11.62 18.02
N LEU A 334 6.26 11.13 17.34
CA LEU A 334 6.18 9.91 16.52
C LEU A 334 5.93 8.64 17.35
N ARG A 335 6.29 8.59 18.64
CA ARG A 335 6.03 7.43 19.51
C ARG A 335 4.53 7.35 19.81
N CYS A 336 3.90 8.49 20.09
CA CYS A 336 2.45 8.58 20.27
C CYS A 336 1.71 8.17 19.00
N LYS A 337 2.22 8.60 17.83
CA LYS A 337 1.66 8.20 16.53
C LYS A 337 1.79 6.69 16.31
N ASP A 338 2.95 6.11 16.60
CA ASP A 338 3.20 4.66 16.45
C ASP A 338 2.26 3.84 17.34
N ALA A 339 2.13 4.22 18.62
CA ALA A 339 1.25 3.55 19.56
C ALA A 339 -0.22 3.53 19.08
N ILE A 340 -0.74 4.66 18.62
CA ILE A 340 -2.10 4.76 18.08
C ILE A 340 -2.26 3.96 16.80
N LEU A 341 -1.35 4.10 15.82
CA LEU A 341 -1.43 3.35 14.57
C LEU A 341 -1.38 1.84 14.82
N LYS A 342 -0.56 1.41 15.77
CA LYS A 342 -0.51 0.00 16.18
C LYS A 342 -1.85 -0.45 16.78
N ALA A 343 -2.44 0.34 17.68
CA ALA A 343 -3.75 0.03 18.25
C ALA A 343 -4.86 -0.04 17.19
N LEU A 344 -4.87 0.88 16.22
CA LEU A 344 -5.86 0.92 15.14
C LEU A 344 -5.67 -0.19 14.09
N SER A 345 -4.50 -0.81 14.04
CA SER A 345 -4.20 -1.90 13.11
C SER A 345 -4.67 -3.28 13.57
N TYR A 346 -5.06 -3.39 14.84
CA TYR A 346 -5.57 -4.64 15.44
C TYR A 346 -7.06 -4.94 15.14
#